data_beca3e0884f461ad0d1201fbd11c23a5
#
_entry.id   beca3e0884f461ad0d1201fbd11c23a5
#
_cell.length_a   1.000
_cell.length_b   1.000
_cell.length_c   1.000
_cell.angle_alpha   90.00
_cell.angle_beta   90.00
_cell.angle_gamma   90.00
#
_symmetry.space_group_name_H-M   'P 1'
#
loop_
_entity.id
_entity.type
_entity.pdbx_description
1 polymer ?
#
loop_
_entity_poly.entity_id
_entity_poly.type
_entity_poly.pdbx_seq_one_letter_code
_entity_poly.pdbx_strand_id
1 'polypeptide(L)'
;MVEKGWTTPTWPKEYGGANLNKEEYRILIEELSRIKARPPLTGRRVNYIGPTILEFGTEEQKAKWLPICSAGKGAWAMGYSEPGAGSDLASLSTKAEKDGDNWVINGSKIWTSDATKCDYIFILCRTSPEKPKHQGISLILVDMHQPGVKVSPIRLISGESPFCETYFDNAIAPVDDLIGGVDNGWTVGKRLLQYERSTHAG
;
A
#
# COMPACT_ATOMS: atom_id res chain seq x y z
N MET A 1 18.81 -12.52 -6.43
CA MET A 1 17.80 -12.35 -5.36
C MET A 1 16.41 -12.71 -5.89
N VAL A 2 15.89 -12.00 -6.91
CA VAL A 2 14.53 -12.22 -7.46
C VAL A 2 14.30 -13.68 -7.89
N GLU A 3 15.15 -14.23 -8.75
CA GLU A 3 15.03 -15.62 -9.27
C GLU A 3 14.98 -16.70 -8.17
N LYS A 4 15.55 -16.41 -7.01
CA LYS A 4 15.55 -17.32 -5.85
C LYS A 4 14.46 -16.99 -4.82
N GLY A 5 13.61 -16.00 -5.09
CA GLY A 5 12.60 -15.53 -4.15
C GLY A 5 13.16 -14.86 -2.88
N TRP A 6 14.43 -14.49 -2.87
CA TRP A 6 15.09 -13.90 -1.69
C TRP A 6 14.87 -12.41 -1.52
N THR A 7 14.12 -11.80 -2.43
CA THR A 7 13.61 -10.43 -2.29
C THR A 7 12.47 -10.36 -1.27
N THR A 8 11.65 -11.40 -1.21
CA THR A 8 10.53 -11.58 -0.28
C THR A 8 10.56 -13.01 0.28
N PRO A 9 11.59 -13.38 1.09
CA PRO A 9 11.94 -14.77 1.38
C PRO A 9 10.84 -15.61 2.00
N THR A 10 9.98 -14.99 2.82
CA THR A 10 8.90 -15.67 3.54
C THR A 10 7.58 -15.76 2.75
N TRP A 11 7.50 -15.10 1.57
CA TRP A 11 6.27 -15.15 0.76
C TRP A 11 6.16 -16.48 0.02
N PRO A 12 4.94 -16.89 -0.38
CA PRO A 12 4.72 -18.08 -1.20
C PRO A 12 5.50 -18.02 -2.52
N LYS A 13 5.95 -19.17 -3.00
CA LYS A 13 6.74 -19.28 -4.24
C LYS A 13 5.98 -18.80 -5.48
N GLU A 14 4.69 -19.08 -5.54
CA GLU A 14 3.79 -18.68 -6.63
C GLU A 14 3.73 -17.16 -6.81
N TYR A 15 4.04 -16.38 -5.77
CA TYR A 15 4.05 -14.91 -5.79
C TYR A 15 5.46 -14.32 -5.74
N GLY A 16 6.48 -15.12 -6.07
CA GLY A 16 7.86 -14.66 -6.19
C GLY A 16 8.66 -14.68 -4.89
N GLY A 17 8.16 -15.35 -3.85
CA GLY A 17 8.89 -15.62 -2.62
C GLY A 17 9.70 -16.92 -2.67
N ALA A 18 10.39 -17.24 -1.57
CA ALA A 18 11.11 -18.50 -1.39
C ALA A 18 10.38 -19.48 -0.45
N ASN A 19 9.28 -19.07 0.15
CA ASN A 19 8.50 -19.82 1.16
C ASN A 19 9.35 -20.28 2.34
N LEU A 20 10.32 -19.46 2.77
CA LEU A 20 11.16 -19.78 3.92
C LEU A 20 10.36 -19.67 5.22
N ASN A 21 10.56 -20.63 6.10
CA ASN A 21 10.08 -20.52 7.47
C ASN A 21 10.93 -19.52 8.27
N LYS A 22 10.55 -19.25 9.51
CA LYS A 22 11.20 -18.25 10.37
C LYS A 22 12.68 -18.55 10.64
N GLU A 23 13.04 -19.82 10.80
CA GLU A 23 14.41 -20.24 11.07
C GLU A 23 15.28 -20.13 9.82
N GLU A 24 14.80 -20.60 8.68
CA GLU A 24 15.48 -20.47 7.39
C GLU A 24 15.66 -18.99 7.00
N TYR A 25 14.66 -18.15 7.27
CA TYR A 25 14.78 -16.70 7.05
C TYR A 25 15.87 -16.08 7.92
N ARG A 26 15.97 -16.46 9.20
CA ARG A 26 17.02 -16.00 10.11
C ARG A 26 18.41 -16.39 9.58
N ILE A 27 18.59 -17.65 9.17
CA ILE A 27 19.84 -18.14 8.58
C ILE A 27 20.20 -17.33 7.33
N LEU A 28 19.22 -17.09 6.44
CA LEU A 28 19.44 -16.28 5.24
C LEU A 28 19.98 -14.88 5.58
N ILE A 29 19.36 -14.21 6.58
CA ILE A 29 19.79 -12.87 7.00
C ILE A 29 21.19 -12.89 7.59
N GLU A 30 21.51 -13.87 8.45
CA GLU A 30 22.84 -14.05 9.04
C GLU A 30 23.91 -14.25 7.94
N GLU A 31 23.65 -15.12 6.96
CA GLU A 31 24.57 -15.38 5.87
C GLU A 31 24.76 -14.17 4.94
N LEU A 32 23.68 -13.48 4.58
CA LEU A 32 23.76 -12.25 3.78
C LEU A 32 24.59 -11.19 4.51
N SER A 33 24.41 -11.04 5.82
CA SER A 33 25.19 -10.12 6.64
C SER A 33 26.68 -10.52 6.69
N ARG A 34 26.98 -11.81 6.88
CA ARG A 34 28.34 -12.34 6.94
C ARG A 34 29.16 -12.02 5.68
N ILE A 35 28.52 -12.12 4.52
CA ILE A 35 29.17 -11.82 3.23
C ILE A 35 28.98 -10.36 2.78
N LYS A 36 28.41 -9.51 3.63
CA LYS A 36 28.10 -8.09 3.34
C LYS A 36 27.25 -7.90 2.07
N ALA A 37 26.37 -8.85 1.78
CA ALA A 37 25.42 -8.75 0.68
C ALA A 37 24.25 -7.81 1.04
N ARG A 38 23.52 -7.38 0.00
CA ARG A 38 22.29 -6.60 0.22
C ARG A 38 21.24 -7.46 0.91
N PRO A 39 20.52 -6.90 1.91
CA PRO A 39 19.39 -7.59 2.53
C PRO A 39 18.23 -7.78 1.52
N PRO A 40 17.21 -8.58 1.87
CA PRO A 40 15.93 -8.62 1.15
C PRO A 40 15.32 -7.23 0.95
N LEU A 41 14.35 -7.12 0.05
CA LEU A 41 13.64 -5.87 -0.17
C LEU A 41 12.91 -5.40 1.09
N THR A 42 12.89 -4.10 1.25
CA THR A 42 12.12 -3.40 2.30
C THR A 42 11.24 -2.32 1.69
N GLY A 43 10.47 -1.65 2.53
CA GLY A 43 9.60 -0.55 2.14
C GLY A 43 8.15 -0.98 1.92
N ARG A 44 7.30 -0.02 1.55
CA ARG A 44 5.83 -0.16 1.58
C ARG A 44 5.30 -1.35 0.77
N ARG A 45 5.94 -1.66 -0.37
CA ARG A 45 5.54 -2.78 -1.24
C ARG A 45 5.64 -4.15 -0.57
N VAL A 46 6.66 -4.37 0.22
CA VAL A 46 6.94 -5.71 0.82
C VAL A 46 6.60 -5.78 2.29
N ASN A 47 6.59 -4.65 3.00
CA ASN A 47 6.35 -4.62 4.43
C ASN A 47 4.90 -4.22 4.80
N TYR A 48 4.18 -3.52 3.90
CA TYR A 48 2.83 -3.02 4.18
C TYR A 48 1.79 -3.62 3.22
N ILE A 49 1.79 -3.17 1.95
CA ILE A 49 0.72 -3.57 1.03
C ILE A 49 0.83 -5.03 0.58
N GLY A 50 2.03 -5.57 0.39
CA GLY A 50 2.20 -6.97 0.00
C GLY A 50 1.63 -7.95 1.02
N PRO A 51 2.00 -7.88 2.32
CA PRO A 51 1.38 -8.69 3.37
C PRO A 51 -0.13 -8.49 3.48
N THR A 52 -0.62 -7.27 3.24
CA THR A 52 -2.05 -6.97 3.23
C THR A 52 -2.76 -7.68 2.07
N ILE A 53 -2.18 -7.69 0.87
CA ILE A 53 -2.73 -8.43 -0.27
C ILE A 53 -2.66 -9.94 -0.03
N LEU A 54 -1.58 -10.45 0.57
CA LEU A 54 -1.46 -11.87 0.95
C LEU A 54 -2.59 -12.31 1.90
N GLU A 55 -2.97 -11.45 2.85
CA GLU A 55 -4.00 -11.79 3.85
C GLU A 55 -5.42 -11.55 3.35
N PHE A 56 -5.67 -10.45 2.62
CA PHE A 56 -7.04 -9.99 2.28
C PHE A 56 -7.36 -10.00 0.79
N GLY A 57 -6.38 -10.18 -0.08
CA GLY A 57 -6.59 -10.18 -1.53
C GLY A 57 -7.22 -11.48 -2.04
N THR A 58 -7.95 -11.37 -3.15
CA THR A 58 -8.36 -12.55 -3.93
C THR A 58 -7.16 -13.19 -4.62
N GLU A 59 -7.30 -14.39 -5.14
CA GLU A 59 -6.22 -15.08 -5.86
C GLU A 59 -5.78 -14.30 -7.11
N GLU A 60 -6.74 -13.67 -7.80
CA GLU A 60 -6.48 -12.80 -8.96
C GLU A 60 -5.68 -11.55 -8.55
N GLN A 61 -6.04 -10.91 -7.44
CA GLN A 61 -5.31 -9.77 -6.90
C GLN A 61 -3.89 -10.15 -6.46
N LYS A 62 -3.73 -11.29 -5.80
CA LYS A 62 -2.42 -11.83 -5.42
C LYS A 62 -1.55 -12.10 -6.64
N ALA A 63 -2.11 -12.79 -7.66
CA ALA A 63 -1.42 -13.09 -8.91
C ALA A 63 -1.02 -11.82 -9.70
N LYS A 64 -1.84 -10.78 -9.65
CA LYS A 64 -1.57 -9.49 -10.30
C LYS A 64 -0.47 -8.71 -9.59
N TRP A 65 -0.58 -8.51 -8.28
CA TRP A 65 0.18 -7.51 -7.56
C TRP A 65 1.45 -8.03 -6.87
N LEU A 66 1.40 -9.25 -6.32
CA LEU A 66 2.53 -9.74 -5.51
C LEU A 66 3.80 -10.00 -6.32
N PRO A 67 3.75 -10.52 -7.57
CA PRO A 67 4.95 -10.65 -8.41
C PRO A 67 5.61 -9.30 -8.73
N ILE A 68 4.83 -8.23 -8.89
CA ILE A 68 5.34 -6.87 -9.10
C ILE A 68 6.10 -6.41 -7.84
N CYS A 69 5.51 -6.61 -6.67
CA CYS A 69 6.10 -6.25 -5.39
C CYS A 69 7.39 -7.04 -5.12
N SER A 70 7.38 -8.36 -5.30
CA SER A 70 8.53 -9.24 -5.06
C SER A 70 9.68 -9.01 -6.03
N ALA A 71 9.39 -8.62 -7.27
CA ALA A 71 10.41 -8.22 -8.24
C ALA A 71 11.04 -6.84 -7.94
N GLY A 72 10.56 -6.12 -6.92
CA GLY A 72 11.03 -4.77 -6.61
C GLY A 72 10.54 -3.71 -7.60
N LYS A 73 9.57 -4.05 -8.43
CA LYS A 73 8.97 -3.14 -9.41
C LYS A 73 7.79 -2.38 -8.79
N GLY A 74 7.48 -1.22 -9.34
CA GLY A 74 6.43 -0.34 -8.85
C GLY A 74 6.72 0.21 -7.44
N ALA A 75 6.87 1.50 -7.31
CA ALA A 75 6.98 2.17 -6.02
C ALA A 75 5.59 2.47 -5.47
N TRP A 76 5.40 2.30 -4.15
CA TRP A 76 4.10 2.42 -3.49
C TRP A 76 4.07 3.56 -2.49
N ALA A 77 3.04 4.38 -2.59
CA ALA A 77 2.68 5.37 -1.58
C ALA A 77 1.54 4.88 -0.69
N MET A 78 1.39 5.50 0.48
CA MET A 78 0.29 5.26 1.41
C MET A 78 -0.52 6.55 1.60
N GLY A 79 -1.80 6.50 1.23
CA GLY A 79 -2.72 7.62 1.34
C GLY A 79 -3.80 7.37 2.40
N TYR A 80 -3.48 7.62 3.66
CA TYR A 80 -4.43 7.48 4.78
C TYR A 80 -4.93 8.82 5.26
N SER A 81 -4.04 9.64 5.84
CA SER A 81 -4.37 10.94 6.41
C SER A 81 -4.91 11.93 5.39
N GLU A 82 -5.84 12.76 5.81
CA GLU A 82 -6.37 13.91 5.08
C GLU A 82 -6.16 15.19 5.89
N PRO A 83 -6.25 16.39 5.28
CA PRO A 83 -6.13 17.63 6.03
C PRO A 83 -7.11 17.71 7.22
N GLY A 84 -8.31 17.12 7.09
CA GLY A 84 -9.34 17.06 8.14
C GLY A 84 -9.39 15.73 8.91
N ALA A 85 -8.56 14.73 8.61
CA ALA A 85 -8.64 13.40 9.20
C ALA A 85 -7.24 12.80 9.42
N GLY A 86 -6.66 13.07 10.57
CA GLY A 86 -5.38 12.50 11.02
C GLY A 86 -5.60 11.51 12.16
N SER A 87 -5.60 11.99 13.41
CA SER A 87 -5.84 11.13 14.59
C SER A 87 -7.23 10.49 14.55
N ASP A 88 -8.26 11.22 14.12
CA ASP A 88 -9.58 10.66 13.79
C ASP A 88 -9.64 10.26 12.31
N LEU A 89 -8.83 9.26 11.95
CA LEU A 89 -8.72 8.78 10.57
C LEU A 89 -10.07 8.30 10.00
N ALA A 90 -10.96 7.77 10.85
CA ALA A 90 -12.27 7.30 10.40
C ALA A 90 -13.18 8.44 9.88
N SER A 91 -12.83 9.70 10.13
CA SER A 91 -13.52 10.87 9.58
C SER A 91 -13.04 11.26 8.17
N LEU A 92 -12.27 10.41 7.51
CA LEU A 92 -11.82 10.62 6.13
C LEU A 92 -13.01 10.89 5.19
N SER A 93 -12.79 11.78 4.23
CA SER A 93 -13.81 12.30 3.31
C SER A 93 -13.54 12.00 1.83
N THR A 94 -12.32 11.55 1.48
CA THR A 94 -12.02 11.10 0.11
C THR A 94 -13.02 10.02 -0.29
N LYS A 95 -13.81 10.29 -1.33
CA LYS A 95 -14.89 9.41 -1.79
C LYS A 95 -14.38 8.45 -2.86
N ALA A 96 -15.01 7.29 -2.94
CA ALA A 96 -14.92 6.39 -4.07
C ALA A 96 -16.35 5.92 -4.43
N GLU A 97 -16.80 6.30 -5.60
CA GLU A 97 -18.13 5.98 -6.13
C GLU A 97 -17.98 4.99 -7.28
N LYS A 98 -18.79 3.93 -7.28
CA LYS A 98 -18.72 2.91 -8.34
C LYS A 98 -19.39 3.42 -9.61
N ASP A 99 -18.64 3.37 -10.72
CA ASP A 99 -19.15 3.65 -12.08
C ASP A 99 -18.71 2.52 -13.02
N GLY A 100 -19.64 1.66 -13.39
CA GLY A 100 -19.37 0.46 -14.18
C GLY A 100 -18.35 -0.46 -13.51
N ASP A 101 -17.24 -0.69 -14.22
CA ASP A 101 -16.14 -1.53 -13.77
C ASP A 101 -15.03 -0.76 -13.05
N ASN A 102 -15.31 0.49 -12.66
CA ASN A 102 -14.35 1.37 -12.00
C ASN A 102 -14.91 1.99 -10.71
N TRP A 103 -13.98 2.35 -9.83
CA TRP A 103 -14.16 3.34 -8.79
C TRP A 103 -13.73 4.70 -9.28
N VAL A 104 -14.59 5.70 -9.16
CA VAL A 104 -14.27 7.12 -9.41
C VAL A 104 -13.95 7.77 -8.07
N ILE A 105 -12.74 8.29 -7.94
CA ILE A 105 -12.18 8.74 -6.68
C ILE A 105 -12.01 10.26 -6.68
N ASN A 106 -12.53 10.91 -5.64
CA ASN A 106 -12.46 12.35 -5.45
C ASN A 106 -12.08 12.72 -4.00
N GLY A 107 -11.09 13.59 -3.85
CA GLY A 107 -10.61 14.03 -2.54
C GLY A 107 -9.12 14.31 -2.50
N SER A 108 -8.53 14.31 -1.31
CA SER A 108 -7.09 14.48 -1.16
C SER A 108 -6.53 13.71 0.04
N LYS A 109 -5.26 13.34 -0.06
CA LYS A 109 -4.46 12.74 1.02
C LYS A 109 -3.26 13.63 1.31
N ILE A 110 -2.85 13.68 2.58
CA ILE A 110 -1.70 14.48 3.02
C ILE A 110 -0.68 13.61 3.75
N TRP A 111 0.53 14.11 3.86
CA TRP A 111 1.69 13.41 4.43
C TRP A 111 2.04 12.12 3.67
N THR A 112 1.74 12.08 2.38
CA THR A 112 2.05 10.95 1.52
C THR A 112 3.55 10.96 1.21
N SER A 113 4.31 10.10 1.90
CA SER A 113 5.77 10.07 1.77
C SER A 113 6.19 9.59 0.38
N ASP A 114 7.16 10.30 -0.23
CA ASP A 114 7.79 10.01 -1.52
C ASP A 114 6.83 9.87 -2.70
N ALA A 115 5.61 10.40 -2.62
CA ALA A 115 4.57 10.20 -3.64
C ALA A 115 4.99 10.64 -5.04
N THR A 116 5.90 11.62 -5.18
CA THR A 116 6.47 12.04 -6.47
C THR A 116 7.30 10.97 -7.17
N LYS A 117 7.67 9.90 -6.47
CA LYS A 117 8.50 8.79 -6.96
C LYS A 117 7.73 7.47 -7.02
N CYS A 118 6.43 7.51 -6.73
CA CYS A 118 5.61 6.30 -6.63
C CYS A 118 4.77 6.09 -7.89
N ASP A 119 4.61 4.83 -8.27
CA ASP A 119 3.78 4.41 -9.39
C ASP A 119 2.35 4.12 -8.95
N TYR A 120 2.20 3.64 -7.72
CA TYR A 120 0.91 3.24 -7.15
C TYR A 120 0.73 3.84 -5.76
N ILE A 121 -0.52 4.01 -5.37
CA ILE A 121 -0.90 4.40 -4.01
C ILE A 121 -2.03 3.50 -3.51
N PHE A 122 -1.95 3.04 -2.27
CA PHE A 122 -3.08 2.43 -1.58
C PHE A 122 -3.73 3.44 -0.65
N ILE A 123 -5.04 3.61 -0.81
CA ILE A 123 -5.78 4.67 -0.12
C ILE A 123 -7.00 4.11 0.63
N LEU A 124 -7.33 4.73 1.76
CA LEU A 124 -8.63 4.55 2.40
C LEU A 124 -9.62 5.57 1.83
N CYS A 125 -10.75 5.07 1.33
CA CYS A 125 -11.82 5.89 0.75
C CYS A 125 -13.16 5.63 1.41
N ARG A 126 -14.03 6.64 1.40
CA ARG A 126 -15.44 6.55 1.77
C ARG A 126 -16.22 5.96 0.60
N THR A 127 -16.64 4.70 0.73
CA THR A 127 -17.47 4.00 -0.26
C THR A 127 -18.95 4.01 0.09
N SER A 128 -19.28 4.09 1.37
CA SER A 128 -20.68 4.14 1.86
C SER A 128 -20.82 5.25 2.90
N PRO A 129 -21.10 6.50 2.46
CA PRO A 129 -21.19 7.65 3.34
C PRO A 129 -22.38 7.60 4.29
N GLU A 130 -23.42 6.81 3.98
CA GLU A 130 -24.61 6.61 4.78
C GLU A 130 -24.39 5.69 5.99
N LYS A 131 -23.28 4.93 6.00
CA LYS A 131 -22.95 4.01 7.10
C LYS A 131 -22.19 4.71 8.24
N PRO A 132 -22.17 4.12 9.44
CA PRO A 132 -21.29 4.58 10.51
C PRO A 132 -19.85 4.71 10.03
N LYS A 133 -19.12 5.73 10.45
CA LYS A 133 -17.85 6.15 9.84
C LYS A 133 -16.80 5.05 9.69
N HIS A 134 -16.76 4.05 10.58
CA HIS A 134 -15.83 2.92 10.48
C HIS A 134 -16.29 1.81 9.51
N GLN A 135 -17.58 1.81 9.15
CA GLN A 135 -18.21 0.72 8.37
C GLN A 135 -18.41 1.08 6.89
N GLY A 136 -18.10 2.31 6.49
CA GLY A 136 -18.25 2.77 5.10
C GLY A 136 -16.92 3.12 4.44
N ILE A 137 -15.85 2.44 4.82
CA ILE A 137 -14.48 2.68 4.32
C ILE A 137 -13.99 1.45 3.56
N SER A 138 -13.36 1.66 2.40
CA SER A 138 -12.68 0.63 1.64
C SER A 138 -11.22 0.98 1.40
N LEU A 139 -10.38 -0.03 1.16
CA LEU A 139 -8.99 0.15 0.74
C LEU A 139 -8.88 -0.13 -0.75
N ILE A 140 -8.40 0.86 -1.52
CA ILE A 140 -8.31 0.80 -2.98
C ILE A 140 -6.87 1.06 -3.42
N LEU A 141 -6.41 0.29 -4.40
CA LEU A 141 -5.13 0.49 -5.07
C LEU A 141 -5.35 1.39 -6.30
N VAL A 142 -4.53 2.41 -6.45
CA VAL A 142 -4.69 3.41 -7.52
C VAL A 142 -3.36 3.59 -8.25
N ASP A 143 -3.41 3.57 -9.58
CA ASP A 143 -2.30 3.99 -10.43
C ASP A 143 -2.14 5.52 -10.31
N MET A 144 -0.93 5.98 -10.04
CA MET A 144 -0.65 7.41 -9.89
C MET A 144 -0.37 8.10 -11.24
N HIS A 145 -0.12 7.34 -12.31
CA HIS A 145 0.18 7.84 -13.65
C HIS A 145 -1.09 8.02 -14.49
N GLN A 146 -2.01 8.85 -14.02
CA GLN A 146 -3.26 9.15 -14.69
C GLN A 146 -3.65 10.62 -14.53
N PRO A 147 -4.46 11.21 -15.45
CA PRO A 147 -4.83 12.63 -15.38
C PRO A 147 -5.51 13.06 -14.08
N GLY A 148 -6.32 12.16 -13.49
CA GLY A 148 -7.06 12.41 -12.24
C GLY A 148 -6.21 12.43 -10.98
N VAL A 149 -4.90 12.18 -11.04
CA VAL A 149 -4.01 12.18 -9.87
C VAL A 149 -2.97 13.28 -10.00
N LYS A 150 -2.90 14.15 -8.98
CA LYS A 150 -1.90 15.22 -8.87
C LYS A 150 -1.18 15.13 -7.54
N VAL A 151 0.15 15.17 -7.60
CA VAL A 151 1.02 15.16 -6.41
C VAL A 151 1.66 16.53 -6.23
N SER A 152 1.55 17.10 -5.01
CA SER A 152 2.14 18.37 -4.63
C SER A 152 3.13 18.16 -3.46
N PRO A 153 4.44 18.39 -3.66
CA PRO A 153 5.43 18.25 -2.59
C PRO A 153 5.22 19.29 -1.47
N ILE A 154 5.35 18.85 -0.22
CA ILE A 154 5.29 19.70 0.96
C ILE A 154 6.73 20.03 1.36
N ARG A 155 7.10 21.31 1.25
CA ARG A 155 8.43 21.76 1.63
C ARG A 155 8.55 21.90 3.16
N LEU A 156 9.48 21.17 3.74
CA LEU A 156 9.79 21.22 5.16
C LEU A 156 10.75 22.37 5.49
N ILE A 157 10.92 22.65 6.78
CA ILE A 157 11.87 23.65 7.29
C ILE A 157 13.34 23.31 6.90
N SER A 158 13.64 22.02 6.67
CA SER A 158 14.93 21.56 6.15
C SER A 158 15.17 21.96 4.68
N GLY A 159 14.15 22.42 3.96
CA GLY A 159 14.17 22.68 2.53
C GLY A 159 13.85 21.48 1.66
N GLU A 160 13.79 20.27 2.22
CA GLU A 160 13.43 19.04 1.54
C GLU A 160 11.91 18.85 1.47
N SER A 161 11.46 17.95 0.60
CA SER A 161 10.03 17.64 0.40
C SER A 161 9.78 16.12 0.39
N PRO A 162 10.06 15.41 1.51
CA PRO A 162 9.87 13.96 1.59
C PRO A 162 8.38 13.58 1.67
N PHE A 163 7.50 14.53 1.99
CA PHE A 163 6.06 14.34 2.07
C PHE A 163 5.35 15.13 0.99
N CYS A 164 4.18 14.63 0.59
CA CYS A 164 3.36 15.26 -0.43
C CYS A 164 1.90 15.33 0.03
N GLU A 165 1.17 16.21 -0.60
CA GLU A 165 -0.28 16.16 -0.72
C GLU A 165 -0.62 15.51 -2.06
N THR A 166 -1.57 14.58 -2.06
CA THR A 166 -2.01 13.86 -3.26
C THR A 166 -3.49 14.13 -3.48
N TYR A 167 -3.83 14.71 -4.62
CA TYR A 167 -5.19 15.09 -5.01
C TYR A 167 -5.75 14.07 -5.98
N PHE A 168 -7.02 13.76 -5.83
CA PHE A 168 -7.81 12.91 -6.71
C PHE A 168 -8.98 13.73 -7.23
N ASP A 169 -9.02 13.90 -8.55
CA ASP A 169 -10.09 14.57 -9.30
C ASP A 169 -10.56 13.62 -10.40
N ASN A 170 -11.65 12.90 -10.11
CA ASN A 170 -12.16 11.82 -10.95
C ASN A 170 -11.09 10.78 -11.31
N ALA A 171 -10.19 10.48 -10.36
CA ALA A 171 -9.20 9.43 -10.53
C ALA A 171 -9.88 8.06 -10.59
N ILE A 172 -9.38 7.18 -11.45
CA ILE A 172 -10.01 5.90 -11.75
C ILE A 172 -9.20 4.75 -11.14
N ALA A 173 -9.88 3.80 -10.54
CA ALA A 173 -9.31 2.51 -10.18
C ALA A 173 -10.26 1.38 -10.57
N PRO A 174 -9.77 0.26 -11.15
CA PRO A 174 -10.61 -0.91 -11.41
C PRO A 174 -11.32 -1.40 -10.16
N VAL A 175 -12.55 -1.93 -10.29
CA VAL A 175 -13.27 -2.50 -9.14
C VAL A 175 -12.50 -3.64 -8.49
N ASP A 176 -11.71 -4.37 -9.28
CA ASP A 176 -10.88 -5.49 -8.82
C ASP A 176 -9.63 -5.04 -8.03
N ASP A 177 -9.33 -3.76 -7.97
CA ASP A 177 -8.22 -3.22 -7.16
C ASP A 177 -8.67 -2.74 -5.76
N LEU A 178 -9.89 -3.09 -5.33
CA LEU A 178 -10.35 -2.93 -3.96
C LEU A 178 -10.00 -4.17 -3.14
N ILE A 179 -9.22 -4.01 -2.07
CA ILE A 179 -8.67 -5.10 -1.27
C ILE A 179 -9.55 -5.36 -0.04
N GLY A 180 -9.87 -6.63 0.18
CA GLY A 180 -10.56 -7.12 1.38
C GLY A 180 -12.07 -6.92 1.40
N GLY A 181 -12.67 -6.52 0.26
CA GLY A 181 -14.11 -6.30 0.11
C GLY A 181 -14.56 -4.87 0.43
N VAL A 182 -15.71 -4.51 -0.16
CA VAL A 182 -16.33 -3.18 0.04
C VAL A 182 -16.68 -2.97 1.51
N ASP A 183 -16.39 -1.77 2.03
CA ASP A 183 -16.68 -1.33 3.39
C ASP A 183 -15.89 -2.06 4.51
N ASN A 184 -14.95 -2.92 4.15
CA ASN A 184 -14.06 -3.60 5.10
C ASN A 184 -12.68 -2.90 5.25
N GLY A 185 -12.52 -1.75 4.62
CA GLY A 185 -11.24 -1.02 4.60
C GLY A 185 -10.74 -0.59 5.98
N TRP A 186 -11.62 -0.39 6.95
CA TRP A 186 -11.19 -0.10 8.32
C TRP A 186 -10.45 -1.28 8.97
N THR A 187 -10.93 -2.51 8.77
CA THR A 187 -10.26 -3.73 9.27
C THR A 187 -8.93 -3.93 8.56
N VAL A 188 -8.95 -3.87 7.22
CA VAL A 188 -7.76 -4.01 6.38
C VAL A 188 -6.72 -2.94 6.72
N GLY A 189 -7.15 -1.68 6.83
CA GLY A 189 -6.28 -0.54 7.15
C GLY A 189 -5.63 -0.64 8.53
N LYS A 190 -6.36 -1.08 9.56
CA LYS A 190 -5.79 -1.34 10.90
C LYS A 190 -4.76 -2.46 10.85
N ARG A 191 -5.01 -3.51 10.09
CA ARG A 191 -4.07 -4.62 9.93
C ARG A 191 -2.79 -4.17 9.23
N LEU A 192 -2.91 -3.36 8.18
CA LEU A 192 -1.77 -2.76 7.48
C LEU A 192 -0.90 -1.94 8.44
N LEU A 193 -1.49 -1.14 9.32
CA LEU A 193 -0.75 -0.38 10.33
C LEU A 193 -0.05 -1.28 11.36
N GLN A 194 -0.54 -2.50 11.61
CA GLN A 194 0.19 -3.48 12.43
C GLN A 194 1.47 -3.97 11.73
N TYR A 195 1.41 -4.21 10.42
CA TYR A 195 2.59 -4.55 9.62
C TYR A 195 3.61 -3.39 9.64
N GLU A 196 3.15 -2.15 9.48
CA GLU A 196 4.01 -0.97 9.57
C GLU A 196 4.76 -0.90 10.91
N ARG A 197 4.04 -1.02 12.03
CA ARG A 197 4.64 -0.98 13.36
C ARG A 197 5.63 -2.11 13.61
N SER A 198 5.36 -3.32 13.13
CA SER A 198 6.28 -4.45 13.28
C SER A 198 7.60 -4.25 12.55
N THR A 199 7.61 -3.45 11.48
CA THR A 199 8.82 -3.14 10.71
C THR A 199 9.72 -2.11 11.42
N HIS A 200 9.15 -1.26 12.27
CA HIS A 200 9.90 -0.24 13.02
C HIS A 200 10.35 -0.69 14.40
N ALA A 201 9.92 -1.87 14.85
CA ALA A 201 10.22 -2.42 16.19
C ALA A 201 11.41 -3.40 16.22
N GLY A 202 12.11 -3.56 15.08
CA GLY A 202 13.26 -4.47 14.93
C GLY A 202 14.58 -3.76 14.72
#